data_e1a760b4521cfd397033fa542f864312
#
_entry.id   e1a760b4521cfd397033fa542f864312
#
_cell.length_a   1.000
_cell.length_b   1.000
_cell.length_c   1.000
_cell.angle_alpha   90.00
_cell.angle_beta   90.00
_cell.angle_gamma   90.00
#
_symmetry.space_group_name_H-M   'P 1'
#
loop_
_entity.id
_entity.type
_entity.pdbx_description
1 polymer ?
#
loop_
_entity_poly.entity_id
_entity_poly.type
_entity_poly.pdbx_seq_one_letter_code
_entity_poly.pdbx_strand_id
1 'polypeptide(L)'
;MLATSHGCAWGRLNIQWGAFNNVPIGGTISFPVSFDRECYVVVGNDVNGNNVDNQVHSFREHTRTGVKVYSQAARDGLNKTSAWGRYIAVGN
;
A
#
# COMPACT_ATOMS: atom_id res chain seq x y z
N MET A 1 -4.38 19.62 7.34
CA MET A 1 -4.53 18.78 7.63
C MET A 1 -5.42 18.11 7.42
N LEU A 2 -5.60 17.45 7.57
CA LEU A 2 -6.44 16.80 7.36
C LEU A 2 -7.18 16.45 8.25
N ALA A 3 -7.94 16.69 8.37
CA ALA A 3 -8.75 16.39 9.15
C ALA A 3 -9.34 15.37 8.87
N THR A 4 -9.47 14.62 9.23
CA THR A 4 -10.17 13.73 8.98
C THR A 4 -11.36 13.99 9.40
N SER A 5 -12.11 13.41 9.07
CA SER A 5 -13.40 13.55 9.37
C SER A 5 -13.62 13.61 10.75
N HIS A 6 -12.84 13.59 11.51
CA HIS A 6 -13.10 13.65 12.77
C HIS A 6 -12.09 14.24 13.37
N GLY A 7 -11.65 14.92 12.84
CA GLY A 7 -10.91 15.48 13.53
C GLY A 7 -9.77 15.13 13.80
N CYS A 8 -9.13 14.99 13.27
CA CYS A 8 -8.03 14.61 13.36
C CYS A 8 -7.14 15.09 14.19
N ALA A 9 -6.20 14.50 14.36
CA ALA A 9 -5.17 14.73 15.13
C ALA A 9 -4.22 15.54 14.47
N TRP A 10 -4.33 16.75 14.56
CA TRP A 10 -3.45 17.62 13.98
C TRP A 10 -2.05 17.32 14.27
N GLY A 11 -1.24 17.38 13.33
CA GLY A 11 0.17 17.23 13.52
C GLY A 11 0.63 15.83 13.88
N ARG A 12 -0.29 14.91 13.92
CA ARG A 12 0.08 13.55 14.23
C ARG A 12 0.10 12.65 13.04
N LEU A 13 -0.36 13.12 11.92
CA LEU A 13 -0.36 12.30 10.73
C LEU A 13 1.05 12.15 10.19
N ASN A 14 1.36 10.96 9.79
CA ASN A 14 2.61 10.63 9.17
C ASN A 14 2.29 10.00 7.82
N ILE A 15 2.88 10.52 6.76
CA ILE A 15 2.65 10.04 5.42
C ILE A 15 3.98 9.50 4.90
N GLN A 16 3.96 8.26 4.47
CA GLN A 16 5.14 7.61 3.93
C GLN A 16 4.82 7.06 2.56
N TRP A 17 5.83 6.88 1.75
CA TRP A 17 5.67 6.29 0.44
C TRP A 17 6.88 5.44 0.11
N GLY A 18 6.69 4.54 -0.83
CA GLY A 18 7.75 3.65 -1.24
C GLY A 18 7.37 2.85 -2.47
N ALA A 19 8.26 2.00 -2.86
CA ALA A 19 8.06 1.08 -3.97
C ALA A 19 8.12 -0.34 -3.48
N PHE A 20 7.45 -1.24 -4.18
CA PHE A 20 7.58 -2.65 -3.95
C PHE A 20 7.80 -3.35 -5.28
N ASN A 21 8.77 -4.24 -5.31
CA ASN A 21 9.17 -4.90 -6.54
C ASN A 21 9.18 -6.40 -6.32
N ASN A 22 8.43 -7.10 -7.15
CA ASN A 22 8.45 -8.56 -7.13
C ASN A 22 8.13 -9.14 -5.75
N VAL A 23 7.16 -8.55 -5.07
CA VAL A 23 6.74 -9.05 -3.76
C VAL A 23 5.77 -10.20 -3.99
N PRO A 24 6.00 -11.38 -3.41
CA PRO A 24 5.07 -12.48 -3.56
C PRO A 24 3.69 -12.09 -3.06
N ILE A 25 2.67 -12.59 -3.69
CA ILE A 25 1.28 -12.29 -3.29
C ILE A 25 1.08 -12.75 -1.84
N GLY A 26 0.53 -11.86 -1.03
CA GLY A 26 0.41 -12.09 0.41
C GLY A 26 1.69 -11.76 1.17
N GLY A 27 2.72 -11.32 0.47
CA GLY A 27 3.96 -10.92 1.12
C GLY A 27 3.84 -9.56 1.79
N THR A 28 4.77 -9.27 2.66
CA THR A 28 4.75 -8.05 3.45
C THR A 28 5.61 -6.98 2.83
N ILE A 29 5.05 -5.78 2.77
CA ILE A 29 5.80 -4.58 2.44
C ILE A 29 6.09 -3.90 3.76
N SER A 30 7.37 -3.70 4.07
CA SER A 30 7.76 -3.02 5.31
C SER A 30 7.83 -1.52 5.06
N PHE A 31 7.26 -0.74 5.96
CA PHE A 31 7.33 0.72 5.84
C PHE A 31 8.74 1.21 6.15
N PRO A 32 9.17 2.31 5.51
CA PRO A 32 10.48 2.89 5.82
C PRO A 32 10.64 3.26 7.29
N VAL A 33 9.57 3.73 7.90
CA VAL A 33 9.57 4.09 9.32
C VAL A 33 8.30 3.52 9.92
N SER A 34 8.41 2.87 11.06
CA SER A 34 7.22 2.34 11.74
C SER A 34 6.34 3.49 12.21
N PHE A 35 5.03 3.31 12.08
CA PHE A 35 4.11 4.26 12.70
C PHE A 35 4.13 4.06 14.21
N ASP A 36 3.92 5.14 14.94
CA ASP A 36 3.92 5.06 16.41
C ASP A 36 2.72 4.30 16.93
N ARG A 37 1.58 4.52 16.33
CA ARG A 37 0.33 3.93 16.81
C ARG A 37 -0.30 2.98 15.81
N GLU A 38 -0.62 3.46 14.63
CA GLU A 38 -1.24 2.59 13.64
C GLU A 38 -1.13 3.14 12.23
N CYS A 39 -1.30 2.25 11.28
CA CYS A 39 -1.43 2.60 9.88
C CYS A 39 -2.92 2.64 9.56
N TYR A 40 -3.40 3.77 9.07
CA TYR A 40 -4.81 3.92 8.75
C TYR A 40 -5.17 3.42 7.36
N VAL A 41 -4.32 3.73 6.40
CA VAL A 41 -4.64 3.39 5.01
C VAL A 41 -3.37 3.26 4.20
N VAL A 42 -3.40 2.36 3.26
CA VAL A 42 -2.36 2.24 2.24
C VAL A 42 -3.06 2.22 0.89
N VAL A 43 -2.58 3.05 -0.03
CA VAL A 43 -3.05 3.04 -1.41
C VAL A 43 -1.84 2.89 -2.31
N GLY A 44 -2.03 2.32 -3.45
CA GLY A 44 -0.93 2.12 -4.36
C GLY A 44 -1.39 1.88 -5.77
N ASN A 45 -0.41 1.89 -6.65
CA ASN A 45 -0.68 1.71 -8.06
C ASN A 45 0.42 0.87 -8.69
N ASP A 46 0.08 0.30 -9.83
CA ASP A 46 1.01 -0.41 -10.66
C ASP A 46 1.92 0.61 -11.36
N VAL A 47 3.18 0.27 -11.49
CA VAL A 47 4.15 1.09 -12.22
C VAL A 47 4.65 0.38 -13.47
N ASN A 48 3.96 -0.65 -13.89
CA ASN A 48 4.32 -1.37 -15.07
C ASN A 48 4.11 -0.48 -16.30
N GLY A 49 5.08 -0.39 -17.15
CA GLY A 49 4.98 0.38 -18.38
C GLY A 49 4.27 -0.35 -19.53
N ASN A 50 3.68 -1.51 -19.25
CA ASN A 50 3.09 -2.34 -20.25
C ASN A 50 1.58 -2.41 -20.06
N ASN A 51 0.82 -2.03 -21.07
CA ASN A 51 -0.64 -2.03 -20.98
C ASN A 51 -1.25 -3.41 -20.82
N VAL A 52 -0.51 -4.45 -21.09
CA VAL A 52 -1.04 -5.81 -21.06
C VAL A 52 -1.03 -6.39 -19.66
N ASP A 53 -0.05 -5.98 -18.84
CA ASP A 53 0.16 -6.58 -17.54
C ASP A 53 -0.17 -5.66 -16.38
N ASN A 54 -1.14 -4.80 -16.56
CA ASN A 54 -1.57 -3.92 -15.48
C ASN A 54 -2.09 -4.72 -14.30
N GLN A 55 -1.77 -4.26 -13.10
CA GLN A 55 -2.16 -4.91 -11.87
C GLN A 55 -3.06 -4.02 -11.04
N VAL A 56 -3.98 -4.63 -10.34
CA VAL A 56 -4.78 -3.98 -9.33
C VAL A 56 -4.34 -4.53 -7.98
N HIS A 57 -3.97 -3.65 -7.08
CA HIS A 57 -3.43 -4.05 -5.79
C HIS A 57 -4.46 -3.88 -4.67
N SER A 58 -4.43 -4.82 -3.73
CA SER A 58 -5.17 -4.74 -2.49
C SER A 58 -4.16 -4.82 -1.35
N PHE A 59 -4.29 -3.92 -0.38
CA PHE A 59 -3.38 -3.88 0.76
C PHE A 59 -4.18 -4.29 1.99
N ARG A 60 -3.72 -5.30 2.69
CA ARG A 60 -4.45 -5.92 3.80
C ARG A 60 -3.58 -6.07 5.01
N GLU A 61 -4.24 -6.25 6.17
CA GLU A 61 -3.55 -6.52 7.42
C GLU A 61 -2.53 -5.45 7.74
N HIS A 62 -3.00 -4.20 7.75
CA HIS A 62 -2.16 -3.07 8.10
C HIS A 62 -1.65 -3.23 9.52
N THR A 63 -0.36 -3.02 9.70
CA THR A 63 0.26 -2.95 11.01
C THR A 63 1.07 -1.67 11.10
N ARG A 64 1.64 -1.40 12.25
CA ARG A 64 2.52 -0.24 12.41
C ARG A 64 3.75 -0.32 11.51
N THR A 65 4.15 -1.52 11.15
CA THR A 65 5.44 -1.74 10.48
C THR A 65 5.31 -2.11 9.02
N GLY A 66 4.14 -2.49 8.57
CA GLY A 66 4.00 -2.93 7.19
C GLY A 66 2.58 -3.33 6.83
N VAL A 67 2.45 -3.86 5.64
CA VAL A 67 1.16 -4.26 5.09
C VAL A 67 1.37 -5.43 4.13
N LYS A 68 0.37 -6.27 3.98
CA LYS A 68 0.42 -7.33 2.98
C LYS A 68 -0.20 -6.87 1.69
N VAL A 69 0.39 -7.27 0.57
CA VAL A 69 -0.09 -6.91 -0.74
C VAL A 69 -0.63 -8.14 -1.48
N TYR A 70 -1.76 -7.94 -2.14
CA TYR A 70 -2.36 -8.92 -3.03
C TYR A 70 -2.60 -8.23 -4.36
N SER A 71 -2.45 -8.94 -5.44
CA SER A 71 -2.51 -8.33 -6.75
C SER A 71 -3.20 -9.25 -7.75
N GLN A 72 -3.97 -8.63 -8.63
CA GLN A 72 -4.64 -9.33 -9.71
C GLN A 72 -4.38 -8.58 -11.01
N ALA A 73 -4.44 -9.31 -12.11
CA ALA A 73 -4.36 -8.67 -13.41
C ALA A 73 -5.63 -7.83 -13.62
N ALA A 74 -5.46 -6.58 -14.01
CA ALA A 74 -6.60 -5.70 -14.25
C ALA A 74 -7.46 -6.20 -15.41
N ARG A 75 -6.83 -6.89 -16.35
CA ARG A 75 -7.49 -7.27 -17.57
C ARG A 75 -8.52 -8.37 -17.40
N ASP A 76 -8.24 -9.37 -16.57
CA ASP A 76 -9.09 -10.54 -16.44
C ASP A 76 -9.35 -10.94 -14.99
N GLY A 77 -8.80 -10.22 -14.05
CA GLY A 77 -9.00 -10.49 -12.63
C GLY A 77 -8.27 -11.70 -12.10
N LEU A 78 -7.38 -12.29 -12.88
CA LEU A 78 -6.66 -13.47 -12.41
C LEU A 78 -5.56 -13.05 -11.43
N ASN A 79 -5.32 -13.90 -10.46
CA ASN A 79 -4.30 -13.62 -9.46
C ASN A 79 -2.92 -13.62 -10.09
N LYS A 80 -2.12 -12.65 -9.68
CA LYS A 80 -0.71 -12.60 -10.07
C LYS A 80 0.09 -13.39 -9.06
N THR A 81 1.32 -13.73 -9.41
CA THR A 81 2.23 -14.42 -8.51
C THR A 81 3.06 -13.45 -7.69
N SER A 82 3.24 -12.26 -8.20
CA SER A 82 4.01 -11.22 -7.50
C SER A 82 3.46 -9.85 -7.84
N ALA A 83 3.75 -8.90 -7.00
CA ALA A 83 3.27 -7.53 -7.12
C ALA A 83 4.41 -6.55 -7.30
N TRP A 84 4.18 -5.54 -8.13
CA TRP A 84 5.11 -4.47 -8.41
C TRP A 84 4.34 -3.17 -8.35
N GLY A 85 4.85 -2.18 -7.71
CA GLY A 85 4.14 -0.90 -7.66
C GLY A 85 4.76 0.08 -6.71
N ARG A 86 3.98 1.11 -6.43
CA ARG A 86 4.31 2.13 -5.43
C ARG A 86 3.12 2.35 -4.54
N TYR A 87 3.38 2.82 -3.34
CA TYR A 87 2.34 3.01 -2.35
C TYR A 87 2.53 4.30 -1.57
N ILE A 88 1.43 4.75 -0.98
CA ILE A 88 1.42 5.79 0.04
C ILE A 88 0.72 5.19 1.25
N ALA A 89 1.33 5.33 2.41
CA ALA A 89 0.75 4.88 3.66
C ALA A 89 0.57 6.08 4.59
N VAL A 90 -0.57 6.12 5.26
CA VAL A 90 -0.90 7.20 6.19
C VAL A 90 -1.23 6.59 7.55
N GLY A 91 -0.66 7.15 8.59
CA GLY A 91 -0.90 6.69 9.94
C GLY A 91 -0.42 7.70 10.96
N ASN A 92 -0.26 7.27 12.16
CA ASN A 92 0.27 8.14 13.21
C ASN A 92 1.13 7.40 14.23
#